data_54f02d6e18df43dbd3ca2cc126acc677
#
_entry.id   54f02d6e18df43dbd3ca2cc126acc677
#
_cell.length_a   1.000
_cell.length_b   1.000
_cell.length_c   1.000
_cell.angle_alpha   90.00
_cell.angle_beta   90.00
_cell.angle_gamma   90.00
#
_symmetry.space_group_name_H-M   'P 1'
#
loop_
_entity.id
_entity.type
_entity.pdbx_description
1 polymer ?
#
loop_
_entity_poly.entity_id
_entity_poly.type
_entity_poly.pdbx_seq_one_letter_code
_entity_poly.pdbx_strand_id
1 'polypeptide(L)' 'MKQEKKELVINLLKRDPDGLTVIDIAKALKISRNTVAVALAELKGAELIRIRPVGKAKLHYWIGSGRRNTK' A
#
# COMPACT_ATOMS: atom_id res chain seq x y z
N MET A 1 -11.78 1.98 -13.87
CA MET A 1 -10.73 1.37 -14.59
C MET A 1 -9.70 0.75 -13.73
N LYS A 2 -8.58 0.42 -14.31
CA LYS A 2 -7.55 -0.26 -13.55
C LYS A 2 -7.06 0.52 -12.34
N GLN A 3 -7.08 1.83 -12.45
CA GLN A 3 -6.54 2.64 -11.37
C GLN A 3 -7.46 2.73 -10.17
N GLU A 4 -8.69 2.28 -10.33
CA GLU A 4 -9.61 2.31 -9.21
C GLU A 4 -9.10 1.50 -8.04
N LYS A 5 -8.57 0.32 -8.32
CA LYS A 5 -8.11 -0.54 -7.25
C LYS A 5 -6.90 0.06 -6.55
N LYS A 6 -6.03 0.67 -7.33
CA LYS A 6 -4.88 1.32 -6.75
C LYS A 6 -5.31 2.47 -5.84
N GLU A 7 -6.30 3.23 -6.25
CA GLU A 7 -6.79 4.32 -5.43
C GLU A 7 -7.45 3.82 -4.15
N LEU A 8 -8.15 2.69 -4.24
CA LEU A 8 -8.73 2.12 -3.04
C LEU A 8 -7.64 1.72 -2.05
N VAL A 9 -6.55 1.16 -2.54
CA VAL A 9 -5.43 0.80 -1.69
C VAL A 9 -4.84 2.05 -1.06
N ILE A 10 -4.66 3.11 -1.86
CA ILE A 10 -4.11 4.36 -1.35
C ILE A 10 -4.98 4.91 -0.22
N ASN A 11 -6.29 4.96 -0.45
CA ASN A 11 -7.18 5.51 0.56
C ASN A 11 -7.14 4.71 1.84
N LEU A 12 -7.06 3.40 1.71
CA LEU A 12 -7.01 2.54 2.88
C LEU A 12 -5.72 2.76 3.66
N LEU A 13 -4.60 2.89 2.95
CA LEU A 13 -3.31 3.13 3.60
C LEU A 13 -3.30 4.47 4.32
N LYS A 14 -3.93 5.46 3.74
CA LYS A 14 -4.00 6.76 4.39
C LYS A 14 -4.79 6.72 5.67
N ARG A 15 -5.79 5.84 5.73
CA ARG A 15 -6.64 5.73 6.92
C ARG A 15 -5.98 4.94 8.03
N ASP A 16 -4.98 4.12 7.70
CA ASP A 16 -4.36 3.25 8.68
C ASP A 16 -2.87 3.54 8.78
N PRO A 17 -2.50 4.52 9.59
CA PRO A 17 -1.09 4.90 9.71
C PRO A 17 -0.22 3.84 10.37
N ASP A 18 -0.83 2.85 11.00
CA ASP A 18 -0.07 1.77 11.62
C ASP A 18 0.47 0.77 10.62
N GLY A 19 0.03 0.88 9.38
CA GLY A 19 0.51 -0.04 8.36
C GLY A 19 -0.44 -1.21 8.14
N LEU A 20 -0.40 -1.76 6.93
CA LEU A 20 -1.29 -2.87 6.56
C LEU A 20 -0.49 -3.91 5.77
N THR A 21 -0.83 -5.17 6.00
CA THR A 21 -0.27 -6.25 5.18
C THR A 21 -1.11 -6.42 3.93
N VAL A 22 -0.57 -7.20 2.97
CA VAL A 22 -1.33 -7.51 1.76
C VAL A 22 -2.65 -8.18 2.11
N ILE A 23 -2.62 -9.10 3.06
CA ILE A 23 -3.83 -9.82 3.45
C ILE A 23 -4.85 -8.85 4.05
N ASP A 24 -4.40 -7.93 4.89
CA ASP A 24 -5.31 -6.95 5.48
C ASP A 24 -6.00 -6.13 4.42
N ILE A 25 -5.24 -5.67 3.44
CA ILE A 25 -5.78 -4.85 2.37
C ILE A 25 -6.74 -5.66 1.51
N ALA A 26 -6.35 -6.87 1.17
CA ALA A 26 -7.19 -7.72 0.33
C ALA A 26 -8.54 -7.99 0.99
N LYS A 27 -8.53 -8.25 2.28
CA LYS A 27 -9.77 -8.49 2.99
C LYS A 27 -10.62 -7.23 3.08
N ALA A 28 -10.00 -6.12 3.37
CA ALA A 28 -10.73 -4.86 3.52
C ALA A 28 -11.39 -4.44 2.23
N LEU A 29 -10.72 -4.64 1.12
CA LEU A 29 -11.22 -4.22 -0.18
C LEU A 29 -11.93 -5.33 -0.94
N LYS A 30 -11.86 -6.54 -0.42
CA LYS A 30 -12.51 -7.70 -1.04
C LYS A 30 -11.98 -7.95 -2.45
N ILE A 31 -10.68 -7.85 -2.60
CA ILE A 31 -10.01 -8.14 -3.85
C ILE A 31 -8.92 -9.17 -3.60
N SER A 32 -8.38 -9.73 -4.66
CA SER A 32 -7.38 -10.78 -4.52
C SER A 32 -6.06 -10.20 -3.99
N ARG A 33 -5.31 -11.05 -3.32
CA ARG A 33 -3.99 -10.63 -2.84
C ARG A 33 -3.07 -10.27 -3.99
N ASN A 34 -3.23 -10.97 -5.10
CA ASN A 34 -2.41 -10.69 -6.26
C ASN A 34 -2.67 -9.26 -6.78
N THR A 35 -3.93 -8.86 -6.82
CA THR A 35 -4.29 -7.51 -7.24
C THR A 35 -3.69 -6.48 -6.29
N VAL A 36 -3.76 -6.76 -4.98
CA VAL A 36 -3.17 -5.87 -3.99
C VAL A 36 -1.67 -5.77 -4.19
N ALA A 37 -1.02 -6.92 -4.40
CA ALA A 37 0.43 -6.92 -4.56
C ALA A 37 0.85 -6.10 -5.77
N VAL A 38 0.12 -6.20 -6.87
CA VAL A 38 0.43 -5.42 -8.06
C VAL A 38 0.28 -3.94 -7.78
N ALA A 39 -0.81 -3.55 -7.11
CA ALA A 39 -1.03 -2.14 -6.79
C ALA A 39 0.06 -1.63 -5.87
N LEU A 40 0.44 -2.42 -4.87
CA LEU A 40 1.48 -2.00 -3.94
C LEU A 40 2.84 -1.88 -4.62
N ALA A 41 3.11 -2.78 -5.56
CA ALA A 41 4.36 -2.71 -6.30
C ALA A 41 4.44 -1.42 -7.11
N GLU A 42 3.33 -1.01 -7.70
CA GLU A 42 3.30 0.23 -8.45
C GLU A 42 3.50 1.44 -7.53
N LEU A 43 2.86 1.40 -6.37
CA LEU A 43 3.02 2.49 -5.41
C LEU A 43 4.43 2.56 -4.87
N LYS A 44 5.05 1.42 -4.65
CA LYS A 44 6.43 1.40 -4.21
C LYS A 44 7.35 1.95 -5.27
N GLY A 45 7.11 1.60 -6.53
CA GLY A 45 7.89 2.11 -7.63
C GLY A 45 7.80 3.63 -7.74
N ALA A 46 6.66 4.19 -7.37
CA ALA A 46 6.46 5.62 -7.38
C ALA A 46 6.94 6.28 -6.08
N GLU A 47 7.45 5.49 -5.14
CA GLU A 47 7.96 5.96 -3.86
C GLU A 47 6.88 6.65 -3.03
N LEU A 48 5.67 6.13 -3.14
CA LEU A 48 4.54 6.66 -2.38
C LEU A 48 4.26 5.89 -1.12
N ILE A 49 4.85 4.72 -0.98
CA ILE A 49 4.65 3.89 0.21
C ILE A 49 5.99 3.39 0.70
N ARG A 50 5.98 2.97 1.96
CA ARG A 50 7.13 2.39 2.59
C ARG A 50 6.75 0.99 3.07
N ILE A 51 7.68 0.07 2.98
CA ILE A 51 7.45 -1.31 3.39
C ILE A 51 8.38 -1.64 4.55
N ARG A 52 7.80 -2.20 5.60
CA ARG A 52 8.56 -2.57 6.77
C ARG A 52 8.30 -4.04 7.09
N PRO A 53 9.33 -4.88 7.06
CA PRO A 53 9.13 -6.28 7.43
C PRO A 53 8.97 -6.42 8.94
N VAL A 54 7.99 -7.22 9.34
CA VAL A 54 7.74 -7.51 10.74
C VAL A 54 7.48 -8.99 10.84
N GLY A 55 8.45 -9.74 11.35
CA GLY A 55 8.35 -11.19 11.38
C GLY A 55 8.23 -11.73 9.96
N LYS A 56 7.20 -12.49 9.70
CA LYS A 56 6.96 -13.04 8.37
C LYS A 56 6.04 -12.17 7.53
N ALA A 57 5.63 -11.03 8.06
CA ALA A 57 4.71 -10.16 7.36
C ALA A 57 5.43 -8.89 6.95
N LYS A 58 4.80 -8.15 6.07
CA LYS A 58 5.33 -6.85 5.65
C LYS A 58 4.22 -5.83 5.78
N LEU A 59 4.51 -4.76 6.51
CA LEU A 59 3.56 -3.68 6.68
C LEU A 59 3.83 -2.60 5.64
N HIS A 60 2.76 -2.10 5.07
CA HIS A 60 2.83 -1.08 4.04
C HIS A 60 2.27 0.22 4.59
N TYR A 61 3.01 1.30 4.44
CA TYR A 61 2.65 2.60 4.98
C TYR A 61 2.56 3.63 3.86
N TRP A 62 1.58 4.49 3.95
CA TRP A 62 1.48 5.59 3.01
C TRP A 62 2.41 6.72 3.47
N ILE A 63 3.31 7.13 2.60
CA ILE A 63 4.22 8.22 2.93
C ILE A 63 3.99 9.45 2.05
N GLY A 64 3.02 9.36 1.19
CA GLY A 64 2.67 10.50 0.37
C GLY A 64 3.61 10.65 -0.79
N SER A 65 3.96 11.86 -1.12
CA SER A 65 4.78 12.11 -2.28
C SER A 65 6.22 11.79 -2.04
N GLY A 66 6.51 11.02 -1.10
CA GLY A 66 7.80 10.39 -0.93
C GLY A 66 8.99 11.27 -1.17
N ARG A 67 9.04 12.11 -1.54
CA ARG A 67 10.21 12.77 -1.80
C ARG A 67 10.58 13.75 -0.87
N ARG A 68 10.52 13.50 -0.71
CA ARG A 68 10.88 14.13 -0.24
C ARG A 68 11.47 14.91 0.06
N ASN A 69 11.43 14.87 0.27
CA ASN A 69 11.88 15.50 0.45
C ASN A 69 12.53 15.92 0.91
N THR A 70 12.66 15.74 1.04
CA THR A 70 13.20 16.11 1.45
C THR A 70 13.85 16.50 1.76
N LYS A 71 14.06 16.58 1.91
CA LYS A 71 14.64 17.00 2.16
C LYS A 71 14.80 17.25 2.45
#